data_4c0cec532942bb50ad134e903107c41b
#
_entry.id   4c0cec532942bb50ad134e903107c41b
#
_cell.length_a   1.000
_cell.length_b   1.000
_cell.length_c   1.000
_cell.angle_alpha   90.00
_cell.angle_beta   90.00
_cell.angle_gamma   90.00
#
_symmetry.space_group_name_H-M   'P 1'
#
loop_
_entity.id
_entity.type
_entity.pdbx_description
1 polymer ?
#
loop_
_entity_poly.entity_id
_entity_poly.type
_entity_poly.pdbx_seq_one_letter_code
_entity_poly.pdbx_strand_id
1 'polypeptide(L)'
;MWLKKVLDQATDGRLIRKSAFADEKAIAEFGVGKNMVASIRHWALACGVMLEDGDSFRIRSLAKEILSDGGLDPYAESPSTAWLAHWQLAGRCFRSTTWHWLFNHVTAPTFTRQELEDPLARYARELDPKHRLSASTISRDLETCLRSYAPRAAGGSPEDFAEPLLGELGLLQEVHKGQYAFRRGPKASLHDGVFAYALVDFWNREAEGQSSLAFEAVAYAEGSPGRVFKLDEESIAQRLIALSDFTGRKLEWTDSAGLRQVHRKNLSREDMKNMIRRAYD
;
A
#
# COMPACT_ATOMS: atom_id res chain seq x y z
N MET A 1 3.70 -17.02 5.10
CA MET A 1 3.01 -15.84 4.64
C MET A 1 2.74 -15.90 3.13
N TRP A 2 1.61 -15.36 2.65
CA TRP A 2 1.15 -15.55 1.25
C TRP A 2 2.06 -14.94 0.19
N LEU A 3 2.58 -13.73 0.45
CA LEU A 3 3.41 -13.03 -0.55
C LEU A 3 4.75 -13.74 -0.79
N LYS A 4 5.35 -14.33 0.24
CA LYS A 4 6.56 -15.16 0.08
C LYS A 4 6.30 -16.41 -0.76
N LYS A 5 5.17 -17.11 -0.52
CA LYS A 5 4.79 -18.30 -1.31
C LYS A 5 4.75 -18.02 -2.81
N VAL A 6 4.46 -16.78 -3.22
CA VAL A 6 4.49 -16.38 -4.64
C VAL A 6 5.92 -16.35 -5.16
N LEU A 7 6.87 -15.82 -4.38
CA LEU A 7 8.28 -15.81 -4.79
C LEU A 7 8.84 -17.22 -4.95
N ASP A 8 8.44 -18.14 -4.07
CA ASP A 8 8.90 -19.53 -4.07
C ASP A 8 8.45 -20.28 -5.35
N GLN A 9 7.40 -19.78 -6.05
CA GLN A 9 6.95 -20.33 -7.34
C GLN A 9 7.70 -19.75 -8.55
N ALA A 10 8.59 -18.79 -8.36
CA ALA A 10 9.25 -18.12 -9.46
C ALA A 10 10.40 -18.95 -10.04
N THR A 11 10.36 -19.25 -11.33
CA THR A 11 11.47 -19.84 -12.06
C THR A 11 12.61 -18.81 -12.13
N ASP A 12 13.82 -19.23 -11.76
CA ASP A 12 15.01 -18.36 -11.66
C ASP A 12 14.79 -17.08 -10.83
N GLY A 13 13.81 -17.13 -9.90
CA GLY A 13 13.43 -16.02 -9.04
C GLY A 13 12.92 -14.78 -9.80
N ARG A 14 12.35 -14.96 -11.01
CA ARG A 14 11.90 -13.84 -11.86
C ARG A 14 10.51 -14.00 -12.47
N LEU A 15 10.20 -15.16 -13.01
CA LEU A 15 8.96 -15.40 -13.77
C LEU A 15 8.14 -16.52 -13.16
N ILE A 16 6.82 -16.35 -13.19
CA ILE A 16 5.84 -17.37 -12.79
C ILE A 16 4.85 -17.51 -13.94
N ARG A 17 4.65 -18.70 -14.46
CA ARG A 17 3.63 -18.93 -15.49
C ARG A 17 2.24 -18.69 -14.91
N LYS A 18 1.32 -18.13 -15.70
CA LYS A 18 -0.07 -17.91 -15.27
C LYS A 18 -0.77 -19.21 -14.88
N SER A 19 -0.40 -20.33 -15.53
CA SER A 19 -0.89 -21.67 -15.20
C SER A 19 -0.56 -22.12 -13.77
N ALA A 20 0.56 -21.66 -13.18
CA ALA A 20 0.91 -21.97 -11.79
C ALA A 20 -0.17 -21.55 -10.76
N PHE A 21 -1.09 -20.66 -11.13
CA PHE A 21 -2.22 -20.25 -10.30
C PHE A 21 -3.57 -20.85 -10.74
N ALA A 22 -3.61 -21.65 -11.77
CA ALA A 22 -4.84 -22.16 -12.37
C ALA A 22 -4.98 -23.69 -12.29
N ASP A 23 -3.87 -24.39 -12.29
CA ASP A 23 -3.83 -25.84 -12.36
C ASP A 23 -4.19 -26.49 -11.01
N GLU A 24 -4.69 -27.71 -11.03
CA GLU A 24 -4.94 -28.50 -9.82
C GLU A 24 -3.66 -28.67 -8.96
N LYS A 25 -2.51 -28.68 -9.60
CA LYS A 25 -1.19 -28.70 -8.94
C LYS A 25 -0.94 -27.48 -8.05
N ALA A 26 -1.53 -26.33 -8.39
CA ALA A 26 -1.40 -25.11 -7.58
C ALA A 26 -1.86 -25.32 -6.13
N ILE A 27 -2.89 -26.15 -5.90
CA ILE A 27 -3.38 -26.48 -4.57
C ILE A 27 -2.30 -27.17 -3.74
N ALA A 28 -1.57 -28.12 -4.34
CA ALA A 28 -0.49 -28.84 -3.67
C ALA A 28 0.75 -27.95 -3.47
N GLU A 29 1.12 -27.15 -4.48
CA GLU A 29 2.31 -26.29 -4.46
C GLU A 29 2.17 -25.13 -3.46
N PHE A 30 1.00 -24.47 -3.41
CA PHE A 30 0.72 -23.42 -2.44
C PHE A 30 0.28 -23.96 -1.07
N GLY A 31 -0.12 -25.25 -0.99
CA GLY A 31 -0.62 -25.87 0.23
C GLY A 31 -1.92 -25.23 0.76
N VAL A 32 -2.79 -24.74 -0.16
CA VAL A 32 -4.04 -24.05 0.18
C VAL A 32 -5.12 -24.33 -0.88
N GLY A 33 -6.40 -24.17 -0.53
CA GLY A 33 -7.51 -24.42 -1.45
C GLY A 33 -7.53 -23.45 -2.66
N LYS A 34 -8.24 -23.84 -3.73
CA LYS A 34 -8.33 -23.12 -5.02
C LYS A 34 -8.67 -21.62 -4.86
N ASN A 35 -9.63 -21.28 -4.00
CA ASN A 35 -10.03 -19.89 -3.78
C ASN A 35 -8.90 -19.08 -3.13
N MET A 36 -8.13 -19.70 -2.24
CA MET A 36 -6.99 -19.07 -1.61
C MET A 36 -5.83 -18.85 -2.59
N VAL A 37 -5.58 -19.79 -3.52
CA VAL A 37 -4.62 -19.58 -4.61
C VAL A 37 -4.98 -18.35 -5.44
N ALA A 38 -6.26 -18.20 -5.78
CA ALA A 38 -6.76 -17.01 -6.50
C ALA A 38 -6.57 -15.72 -5.69
N SER A 39 -6.82 -15.78 -4.38
CA SER A 39 -6.59 -14.66 -3.47
C SER A 39 -5.11 -14.30 -3.36
N ILE A 40 -4.22 -15.28 -3.22
CA ILE A 40 -2.76 -15.08 -3.18
C ILE A 40 -2.29 -14.37 -4.46
N ARG A 41 -2.76 -14.81 -5.63
CA ARG A 41 -2.46 -14.15 -6.90
C ARG A 41 -2.93 -12.71 -6.91
N HIS A 42 -4.18 -12.46 -6.51
CA HIS A 42 -4.75 -11.11 -6.45
C HIS A 42 -3.91 -10.19 -5.56
N TRP A 43 -3.62 -10.60 -4.34
CA TRP A 43 -2.86 -9.81 -3.38
C TRP A 43 -1.41 -9.57 -3.81
N ALA A 44 -0.77 -10.56 -4.44
CA ALA A 44 0.58 -10.38 -4.97
C ALA A 44 0.63 -9.33 -6.09
N LEU A 45 -0.40 -9.24 -6.91
CA LEU A 45 -0.55 -8.18 -7.92
C LEU A 45 -0.88 -6.84 -7.26
N ALA A 46 -1.86 -6.80 -6.37
CA ALA A 46 -2.33 -5.57 -5.73
C ALA A 46 -1.26 -4.93 -4.83
N CYS A 47 -0.49 -5.73 -4.08
CA CYS A 47 0.64 -5.26 -3.26
C CYS A 47 1.92 -5.02 -4.08
N GLY A 48 1.88 -5.15 -5.40
CA GLY A 48 3.02 -4.87 -6.26
C GLY A 48 4.20 -5.83 -6.11
N VAL A 49 3.96 -7.05 -5.68
CA VAL A 49 4.98 -8.12 -5.62
C VAL A 49 5.32 -8.62 -7.01
N MET A 50 4.32 -8.76 -7.86
CA MET A 50 4.48 -9.17 -9.25
C MET A 50 3.67 -8.27 -10.19
N LEU A 51 4.02 -8.31 -11.48
CA LEU A 51 3.33 -7.63 -12.58
C LEU A 51 3.00 -8.64 -13.68
N GLU A 52 1.95 -8.35 -14.44
CA GLU A 52 1.64 -9.14 -15.65
C GLU A 52 2.71 -8.94 -16.71
N ASP A 53 3.13 -10.04 -17.35
CA ASP A 53 4.14 -10.07 -18.40
C ASP A 53 3.79 -11.17 -19.43
N GLY A 54 2.96 -10.82 -20.42
CA GLY A 54 2.43 -11.76 -21.39
C GLY A 54 1.71 -12.93 -20.74
N ASP A 55 2.17 -14.17 -20.98
CA ASP A 55 1.63 -15.40 -20.40
C ASP A 55 2.19 -15.74 -19.01
N SER A 56 2.95 -14.82 -18.44
CA SER A 56 3.59 -14.98 -17.13
C SER A 56 3.32 -13.79 -16.23
N PHE A 57 3.74 -13.92 -14.99
CA PHE A 57 3.92 -12.82 -14.04
C PHE A 57 5.40 -12.65 -13.79
N ARG A 58 5.86 -11.39 -13.70
CA ARG A 58 7.23 -11.03 -13.38
C ARG A 58 7.31 -10.51 -11.96
N ILE A 59 8.18 -11.11 -11.15
CA ILE A 59 8.49 -10.61 -9.80
C ILE A 59 9.22 -9.26 -9.91
N ARG A 60 8.76 -8.28 -9.16
CA ARG A 60 9.41 -6.97 -9.09
C ARG A 60 10.70 -7.05 -8.29
N SER A 61 11.71 -6.31 -8.73
CA SER A 61 13.03 -6.31 -8.06
C SER A 61 12.96 -5.93 -6.58
N LEU A 62 12.11 -4.96 -6.23
CA LEU A 62 11.89 -4.57 -4.83
C LEU A 62 11.27 -5.70 -4.01
N ALA A 63 10.27 -6.38 -4.53
CA ALA A 63 9.65 -7.52 -3.84
C ALA A 63 10.64 -8.67 -3.64
N LYS A 64 11.50 -8.93 -4.62
CA LYS A 64 12.58 -9.92 -4.50
C LYS A 64 13.59 -9.51 -3.42
N GLU A 65 13.98 -8.25 -3.38
CA GLU A 65 14.93 -7.73 -2.41
C GLU A 65 14.40 -7.82 -0.97
N ILE A 66 13.08 -7.65 -0.79
CA ILE A 66 12.46 -7.72 0.53
C ILE A 66 12.17 -9.18 0.93
N LEU A 67 11.47 -9.93 0.09
CA LEU A 67 10.80 -11.18 0.48
C LEU A 67 11.57 -12.47 0.11
N SER A 68 12.74 -12.42 -0.55
CA SER A 68 13.52 -13.63 -0.81
C SER A 68 14.18 -14.15 0.48
N ASP A 69 14.66 -15.41 0.50
CA ASP A 69 15.24 -16.05 1.70
C ASP A 69 16.41 -15.29 2.31
N GLY A 70 17.18 -14.57 1.55
CA GLY A 70 18.25 -13.68 2.02
C GLY A 70 17.88 -12.21 1.94
N GLY A 71 16.58 -11.89 1.83
CA GLY A 71 16.08 -10.54 1.67
C GLY A 71 15.97 -9.77 2.99
N LEU A 72 15.49 -8.53 2.89
CA LEU A 72 15.40 -7.62 4.03
C LEU A 72 14.34 -8.07 5.06
N ASP A 73 13.26 -8.73 4.61
CA ASP A 73 12.16 -9.19 5.45
C ASP A 73 11.41 -10.36 4.80
N PRO A 74 11.98 -11.57 4.80
CA PRO A 74 11.40 -12.73 4.12
C PRO A 74 10.01 -13.12 4.64
N TYR A 75 9.73 -12.84 5.89
CA TYR A 75 8.47 -13.24 6.54
C TYR A 75 7.48 -12.10 6.73
N ALA A 76 7.83 -10.88 6.28
CA ALA A 76 7.05 -9.64 6.43
C ALA A 76 6.65 -9.36 7.89
N GLU A 77 7.62 -9.41 8.75
CA GLU A 77 7.50 -9.11 10.18
C GLU A 77 7.79 -7.62 10.46
N SER A 78 8.49 -6.95 9.54
CA SER A 78 8.79 -5.53 9.67
C SER A 78 7.57 -4.65 9.35
N PRO A 79 7.26 -3.64 10.17
CA PRO A 79 6.26 -2.63 9.84
C PRO A 79 6.50 -1.95 8.48
N SER A 80 7.76 -1.83 8.04
CA SER A 80 8.11 -1.25 6.75
C SER A 80 7.51 -2.03 5.57
N THR A 81 7.47 -3.36 5.65
CA THR A 81 6.81 -4.19 4.64
C THR A 81 5.30 -3.93 4.60
N ALA A 82 4.66 -3.81 5.76
CA ALA A 82 3.24 -3.48 5.85
C ALA A 82 2.93 -2.08 5.29
N TRP A 83 3.77 -1.08 5.59
CA TRP A 83 3.64 0.27 5.03
C TRP A 83 3.84 0.31 3.51
N LEU A 84 4.78 -0.45 2.97
CA LEU A 84 4.98 -0.57 1.52
C LEU A 84 3.79 -1.25 0.83
N ALA A 85 3.24 -2.32 1.43
CA ALA A 85 2.02 -2.95 0.92
C ALA A 85 0.84 -1.98 0.93
N HIS A 86 0.65 -1.25 2.03
CA HIS A 86 -0.37 -0.19 2.13
C HIS A 86 -0.18 0.89 1.04
N TRP A 87 1.06 1.36 0.82
CA TRP A 87 1.37 2.31 -0.24
C TRP A 87 0.96 1.81 -1.62
N GLN A 88 1.21 0.54 -1.95
CA GLN A 88 0.80 -0.04 -3.23
C GLN A 88 -0.73 -0.08 -3.36
N LEU A 89 -1.45 -0.44 -2.29
CA LEU A 89 -2.90 -0.56 -2.29
C LEU A 89 -3.60 0.79 -2.34
N ALA A 90 -3.23 1.70 -1.46
CA ALA A 90 -3.94 2.97 -1.25
C ALA A 90 -3.36 4.13 -2.07
N GLY A 91 -2.05 4.14 -2.33
CA GLY A 91 -1.38 5.21 -3.06
C GLY A 91 -1.35 5.00 -4.58
N ARG A 92 -1.22 3.76 -5.07
CA ARG A 92 -1.06 3.48 -6.50
C ARG A 92 -2.30 2.98 -7.21
N CYS A 93 -3.32 2.56 -6.50
CA CYS A 93 -4.61 2.09 -7.04
C CYS A 93 -4.49 0.91 -8.03
N PHE A 94 -3.44 0.12 -7.97
CA PHE A 94 -3.31 -1.03 -8.86
C PHE A 94 -4.12 -2.20 -8.32
N ARG A 95 -5.24 -2.54 -8.98
CA ARG A 95 -6.18 -3.62 -8.59
C ARG A 95 -6.74 -3.50 -7.16
N SER A 96 -6.82 -2.28 -6.61
CA SER A 96 -7.22 -2.02 -5.23
C SER A 96 -8.08 -0.75 -5.10
N THR A 97 -9.05 -0.58 -6.00
CA THR A 97 -9.92 0.60 -6.09
C THR A 97 -10.54 0.97 -4.74
N THR A 98 -11.05 -0.01 -3.99
CA THR A 98 -11.68 0.22 -2.68
C THR A 98 -10.70 0.80 -1.66
N TRP A 99 -9.45 0.29 -1.59
CA TRP A 99 -8.39 0.81 -0.72
C TRP A 99 -8.00 2.23 -1.11
N HIS A 100 -7.75 2.45 -2.39
CA HIS A 100 -7.43 3.78 -2.90
C HIS A 100 -8.54 4.78 -2.58
N TRP A 101 -9.78 4.45 -2.92
CA TRP A 101 -10.92 5.30 -2.66
C TRP A 101 -11.12 5.60 -1.17
N LEU A 102 -11.06 4.58 -0.32
CA LEU A 102 -11.23 4.74 1.14
C LEU A 102 -10.22 5.74 1.72
N PHE A 103 -8.94 5.58 1.36
CA PHE A 103 -7.88 6.42 1.92
C PHE A 103 -7.78 7.80 1.27
N ASN A 104 -8.28 7.98 0.05
CA ASN A 104 -8.16 9.25 -0.67
C ASN A 104 -9.44 10.09 -0.70
N HIS A 105 -10.63 9.48 -0.66
CA HIS A 105 -11.89 10.21 -0.87
C HIS A 105 -12.77 10.27 0.39
N VAL A 106 -12.62 9.36 1.34
CA VAL A 106 -13.40 9.40 2.57
C VAL A 106 -12.80 10.43 3.54
N THR A 107 -13.54 11.50 3.81
CA THR A 107 -13.15 12.62 4.68
C THR A 107 -13.94 12.67 5.99
N ALA A 108 -15.04 11.93 6.07
CA ALA A 108 -15.88 11.87 7.27
C ALA A 108 -15.06 11.45 8.49
N PRO A 109 -15.26 12.07 9.65
CA PRO A 109 -14.52 11.74 10.87
C PRO A 109 -14.81 10.31 11.35
N THR A 110 -16.05 9.87 11.21
CA THR A 110 -16.50 8.50 11.44
C THR A 110 -17.40 8.04 10.31
N PHE A 111 -17.44 6.75 10.06
CA PHE A 111 -18.26 6.15 9.01
C PHE A 111 -18.58 4.68 9.29
N THR A 112 -19.67 4.19 8.72
CA THR A 112 -20.03 2.78 8.70
C THR A 112 -19.82 2.20 7.30
N ARG A 113 -19.74 0.87 7.18
CA ARG A 113 -19.67 0.22 5.87
C ARG A 113 -20.86 0.61 4.97
N GLN A 114 -22.06 0.65 5.53
CA GLN A 114 -23.29 0.94 4.78
C GLN A 114 -23.27 2.35 4.17
N GLU A 115 -22.78 3.36 4.92
CA GLU A 115 -22.64 4.73 4.43
C GLU A 115 -21.62 4.85 3.28
N LEU A 116 -20.69 3.92 3.17
CA LEU A 116 -19.65 3.91 2.13
C LEU A 116 -20.07 3.18 0.84
N GLU A 117 -21.11 2.34 0.86
CA GLU A 117 -21.49 1.46 -0.27
C GLU A 117 -21.90 2.26 -1.51
N ASP A 118 -22.81 3.22 -1.37
CA ASP A 118 -23.29 4.03 -2.49
C ASP A 118 -22.23 5.00 -3.05
N PRO A 119 -21.45 5.73 -2.21
CA PRO A 119 -20.36 6.56 -2.71
C PRO A 119 -19.30 5.77 -3.47
N LEU A 120 -18.88 4.61 -2.96
CA LEU A 120 -17.91 3.74 -3.66
C LEU A 120 -18.48 3.21 -4.98
N ALA A 121 -19.76 2.82 -5.01
CA ALA A 121 -20.41 2.35 -6.23
C ALA A 121 -20.49 3.45 -7.30
N ARG A 122 -20.66 4.72 -6.92
CA ARG A 122 -20.60 5.86 -7.84
C ARG A 122 -19.20 6.06 -8.39
N TYR A 123 -18.21 6.11 -7.51
CA TYR A 123 -16.81 6.23 -7.91
C TYR A 123 -16.37 5.13 -8.87
N ALA A 124 -16.70 3.88 -8.58
CA ALA A 124 -16.36 2.75 -9.44
C ALA A 124 -17.01 2.83 -10.83
N ARG A 125 -18.26 3.37 -10.93
CA ARG A 125 -18.94 3.60 -12.21
C ARG A 125 -18.31 4.74 -13.01
N GLU A 126 -17.79 5.77 -12.34
CA GLU A 126 -17.07 6.87 -13.00
C GLU A 126 -15.75 6.40 -13.61
N LEU A 127 -15.03 5.49 -12.91
CA LEU A 127 -13.79 4.90 -13.41
C LEU A 127 -14.01 3.97 -14.62
N ASP A 128 -15.02 3.12 -14.57
CA ASP A 128 -15.36 2.21 -15.65
C ASP A 128 -16.89 2.09 -15.82
N PRO A 129 -17.50 2.94 -16.69
CA PRO A 129 -18.94 2.93 -16.94
C PRO A 129 -19.46 1.62 -17.53
N LYS A 130 -18.59 0.81 -18.13
CA LYS A 130 -18.96 -0.47 -18.75
C LYS A 130 -19.00 -1.61 -17.75
N HIS A 131 -18.26 -1.50 -16.66
CA HIS A 131 -18.19 -2.55 -15.65
C HIS A 131 -19.22 -2.34 -14.54
N ARG A 132 -20.29 -3.15 -14.56
CA ARG A 132 -21.32 -3.10 -13.51
C ARG A 132 -20.94 -3.99 -12.34
N LEU A 133 -20.63 -3.36 -11.21
CA LEU A 133 -20.41 -4.06 -9.94
C LEU A 133 -21.77 -4.27 -9.24
N SER A 134 -22.00 -5.47 -8.70
CA SER A 134 -23.16 -5.73 -7.87
C SER A 134 -23.01 -5.09 -6.49
N ALA A 135 -24.13 -4.75 -5.84
CA ALA A 135 -24.11 -4.23 -4.46
C ALA A 135 -23.40 -5.20 -3.50
N SER A 136 -23.59 -6.52 -3.71
CA SER A 136 -22.94 -7.53 -2.89
C SER A 136 -21.40 -7.55 -3.09
N THR A 137 -20.90 -7.25 -4.29
CA THR A 137 -19.45 -7.11 -4.54
C THR A 137 -18.89 -5.91 -3.80
N ILE A 138 -19.53 -4.75 -3.93
CA ILE A 138 -19.13 -3.51 -3.23
C ILE A 138 -19.09 -3.73 -1.71
N SER A 139 -20.16 -4.33 -1.16
CA SER A 139 -20.25 -4.60 0.28
C SER A 139 -19.15 -5.54 0.78
N ARG A 140 -18.81 -6.61 0.03
CA ARG A 140 -17.73 -7.54 0.36
C ARG A 140 -16.35 -6.91 0.26
N ASP A 141 -16.11 -6.10 -0.76
CA ASP A 141 -14.84 -5.40 -0.92
C ASP A 141 -14.59 -4.41 0.21
N LEU A 142 -15.63 -3.65 0.60
CA LEU A 142 -15.57 -2.76 1.77
C LEU A 142 -15.32 -3.55 3.06
N GLU A 143 -16.03 -4.65 3.28
CA GLU A 143 -15.81 -5.48 4.47
C GLU A 143 -14.37 -6.01 4.52
N THR A 144 -13.85 -6.51 3.39
CA THR A 144 -12.47 -6.99 3.30
C THR A 144 -11.48 -5.86 3.57
N CYS A 145 -11.71 -4.68 2.99
CA CYS A 145 -10.87 -3.51 3.19
C CYS A 145 -10.84 -3.09 4.66
N LEU A 146 -11.99 -2.91 5.29
CA LEU A 146 -12.08 -2.49 6.69
C LEU A 146 -11.44 -3.51 7.64
N ARG A 147 -11.68 -4.81 7.43
CA ARG A 147 -11.06 -5.88 8.22
C ARG A 147 -9.55 -5.98 8.05
N SER A 148 -9.01 -5.56 6.92
CA SER A 148 -7.56 -5.54 6.70
C SER A 148 -6.82 -4.59 7.65
N TYR A 149 -7.51 -3.56 8.15
CA TYR A 149 -6.92 -2.53 9.05
C TYR A 149 -7.49 -2.57 10.47
N ALA A 150 -8.71 -3.03 10.65
CA ALA A 150 -9.39 -3.13 11.94
C ALA A 150 -9.89 -4.55 12.13
N PRO A 151 -9.02 -5.51 12.50
CA PRO A 151 -9.43 -6.87 12.79
C PRO A 151 -10.41 -6.89 13.96
N ARG A 152 -11.40 -7.78 13.92
CA ARG A 152 -12.35 -7.93 15.03
C ARG A 152 -11.63 -8.40 16.28
N ALA A 153 -11.92 -7.79 17.42
CA ALA A 153 -11.52 -8.32 18.71
C ALA A 153 -12.08 -9.74 18.89
N ALA A 154 -11.24 -10.65 19.34
CA ALA A 154 -11.35 -12.08 19.49
C ALA A 154 -12.78 -12.70 19.55
N GLY A 155 -13.02 -13.70 18.69
CA GLY A 155 -14.27 -14.47 18.63
C GLY A 155 -14.37 -15.43 17.44
N GLY A 156 -13.26 -15.67 16.74
CA GLY A 156 -13.20 -16.51 15.54
C GLY A 156 -12.38 -17.79 15.69
N SER A 157 -12.23 -18.54 14.60
CA SER A 157 -11.36 -19.72 14.53
C SER A 157 -9.88 -19.33 14.71
N PRO A 158 -8.95 -20.26 15.04
CA PRO A 158 -7.53 -19.96 15.10
C PRO A 158 -6.93 -19.32 13.83
N GLU A 159 -7.56 -19.54 12.67
CA GLU A 159 -7.22 -18.95 11.40
C GLU A 159 -7.62 -17.46 11.30
N ASP A 160 -8.63 -17.05 12.08
CA ASP A 160 -9.07 -15.65 12.21
C ASP A 160 -8.19 -14.84 13.18
N PHE A 161 -7.30 -15.50 13.93
CA PHE A 161 -6.37 -14.85 14.85
C PHE A 161 -5.04 -14.43 14.19
N ALA A 162 -4.78 -14.81 12.94
CA ALA A 162 -3.67 -14.24 12.19
C ALA A 162 -3.97 -12.76 11.95
N GLU A 163 -3.33 -11.88 12.73
CA GLU A 163 -3.47 -10.44 12.54
C GLU A 163 -3.15 -10.09 11.09
N PRO A 164 -4.04 -9.39 10.38
CA PRO A 164 -3.77 -8.99 9.02
C PRO A 164 -2.58 -8.02 9.01
N LEU A 165 -1.67 -8.22 8.07
CA LEU A 165 -0.45 -7.41 7.88
C LEU A 165 -0.69 -5.88 8.03
N LEU A 166 -1.84 -5.39 7.58
CA LEU A 166 -2.17 -3.97 7.62
C LEU A 166 -2.81 -3.52 8.95
N GLY A 167 -3.23 -4.45 9.79
CA GLY A 167 -3.83 -4.16 11.11
C GLY A 167 -2.85 -3.46 12.04
N GLU A 168 -1.57 -3.84 12.00
CA GLU A 168 -0.51 -3.27 12.83
C GLU A 168 -0.22 -1.79 12.53
N LEU A 169 -0.62 -1.30 11.34
CA LEU A 169 -0.39 0.09 10.96
C LEU A 169 -1.21 1.10 11.77
N GLY A 170 -2.26 0.65 12.44
CA GLY A 170 -3.12 1.48 13.27
C GLY A 170 -3.76 2.64 12.51
N LEU A 171 -4.06 2.47 11.22
CA LEU A 171 -4.64 3.52 10.38
C LEU A 171 -6.15 3.67 10.54
N LEU A 172 -6.82 2.58 10.91
CA LEU A 172 -8.25 2.52 11.12
C LEU A 172 -8.55 1.91 12.49
N GLN A 173 -9.56 2.43 13.16
CA GLN A 173 -10.07 1.84 14.41
C GLN A 173 -11.58 1.72 14.36
N GLU A 174 -12.12 0.66 14.93
CA GLU A 174 -13.55 0.54 15.22
C GLU A 174 -13.82 1.29 16.54
N VAL A 175 -14.50 2.45 16.45
CA VAL A 175 -14.81 3.28 17.62
C VAL A 175 -16.08 2.83 18.34
N HIS A 176 -17.04 2.31 17.58
CA HIS A 176 -18.23 1.62 18.04
C HIS A 176 -18.51 0.46 17.10
N LYS A 177 -19.32 -0.51 17.51
CA LYS A 177 -19.66 -1.69 16.70
C LYS A 177 -20.11 -1.29 15.28
N GLY A 178 -19.30 -1.63 14.28
CA GLY A 178 -19.54 -1.32 12.87
C GLY A 178 -19.29 0.14 12.46
N GLN A 179 -18.80 0.98 13.37
CA GLN A 179 -18.45 2.37 13.10
C GLN A 179 -16.93 2.57 13.19
N TYR A 180 -16.34 3.11 12.17
CA TYR A 180 -14.89 3.24 11.99
C TYR A 180 -14.45 4.70 11.96
N ALA A 181 -13.21 4.95 12.36
CA ALA A 181 -12.54 6.24 12.23
C ALA A 181 -11.10 6.07 11.78
N PHE A 182 -10.58 7.02 10.99
CA PHE A 182 -9.16 7.07 10.70
C PHE A 182 -8.39 7.63 11.89
N ARG A 183 -7.29 6.99 12.23
CA ARG A 183 -6.28 7.55 13.11
C ARG A 183 -5.38 8.48 12.31
N ARG A 184 -5.56 9.78 12.44
CA ARG A 184 -4.70 10.81 11.85
C ARG A 184 -3.55 11.16 12.78
N GLY A 185 -2.49 11.78 12.25
CA GLY A 185 -1.36 12.24 13.03
C GLY A 185 -0.10 11.38 12.86
N PRO A 186 0.85 11.48 13.79
CA PRO A 186 2.15 10.82 13.67
C PRO A 186 2.02 9.29 13.60
N LYS A 187 2.94 8.67 12.86
CA LYS A 187 3.04 7.22 12.69
C LYS A 187 4.44 6.78 13.12
N ALA A 188 4.56 6.32 14.37
CA ALA A 188 5.85 5.93 14.92
C ALA A 188 6.51 4.76 14.15
N SER A 189 5.70 3.83 13.64
CA SER A 189 6.17 2.69 12.86
C SER A 189 6.45 3.00 11.38
N LEU A 190 6.08 4.19 10.87
CA LEU A 190 6.39 4.59 9.50
C LEU A 190 7.82 5.10 9.43
N HIS A 191 8.74 4.30 8.92
CA HIS A 191 10.13 4.69 8.75
C HIS A 191 10.29 5.77 7.66
N ASP A 192 11.25 6.70 7.83
CA ASP A 192 11.51 7.78 6.88
C ASP A 192 11.92 7.29 5.48
N GLY A 193 12.53 6.11 5.40
CA GLY A 193 12.84 5.46 4.12
C GLY A 193 11.58 5.09 3.32
N VAL A 194 10.54 4.59 3.98
CA VAL A 194 9.25 4.30 3.33
C VAL A 194 8.56 5.59 2.91
N PHE A 195 8.57 6.61 3.79
CA PHE A 195 7.99 7.91 3.45
C PHE A 195 8.71 8.58 2.28
N ALA A 196 10.04 8.58 2.26
CA ALA A 196 10.85 9.11 1.16
C ALA A 196 10.57 8.39 -0.15
N TYR A 197 10.53 7.06 -0.12
CA TYR A 197 10.18 6.24 -1.29
C TYR A 197 8.78 6.59 -1.82
N ALA A 198 7.79 6.66 -0.93
CA ALA A 198 6.41 6.98 -1.29
C ALA A 198 6.30 8.39 -1.89
N LEU A 199 7.02 9.36 -1.32
CA LEU A 199 7.07 10.73 -1.83
C LEU A 199 7.66 10.79 -3.25
N VAL A 200 8.79 10.12 -3.48
CA VAL A 200 9.42 10.09 -4.81
C VAL A 200 8.56 9.33 -5.82
N ASP A 201 7.95 8.24 -5.42
CA ASP A 201 7.03 7.46 -6.25
C ASP A 201 5.77 8.27 -6.64
N PHE A 202 5.19 9.00 -5.70
CA PHE A 202 4.09 9.94 -5.94
C PHE A 202 4.54 11.06 -6.90
N TRP A 203 5.67 11.70 -6.61
CA TRP A 203 6.22 12.78 -7.42
C TRP A 203 6.46 12.38 -8.88
N ASN A 204 7.01 11.18 -9.11
CA ASN A 204 7.25 10.67 -10.46
C ASN A 204 5.97 10.41 -11.26
N ARG A 205 4.84 10.19 -10.60
CA ARG A 205 3.53 10.00 -11.26
C ARG A 205 2.81 11.31 -11.53
N GLU A 206 2.81 12.20 -10.56
CA GLU A 206 1.94 13.40 -10.59
C GLU A 206 2.65 14.65 -11.11
N ALA A 207 3.98 14.69 -11.01
CA ALA A 207 4.77 15.88 -11.32
C ALA A 207 6.12 15.50 -11.95
N GLU A 208 6.10 14.56 -12.90
CA GLU A 208 7.30 14.14 -13.63
C GLU A 208 7.97 15.36 -14.30
N GLY A 209 9.29 15.48 -14.13
CA GLY A 209 10.06 16.61 -14.68
C GLY A 209 10.07 17.87 -13.83
N GLN A 210 9.21 18.03 -12.84
CA GLN A 210 9.28 19.15 -11.90
C GLN A 210 10.42 18.95 -10.89
N SER A 211 11.15 20.03 -10.58
CA SER A 211 12.24 20.03 -9.60
C SER A 211 11.77 20.32 -8.18
N SER A 212 10.54 20.82 -8.01
CA SER A 212 9.92 21.10 -6.71
C SER A 212 8.48 20.62 -6.65
N LEU A 213 8.01 20.32 -5.45
CA LEU A 213 6.65 19.91 -5.14
C LEU A 213 6.14 20.71 -3.95
N ALA A 214 4.98 21.33 -4.09
CA ALA A 214 4.38 22.11 -3.01
C ALA A 214 3.97 21.21 -1.84
N PHE A 215 4.03 21.75 -0.62
CA PHE A 215 3.59 21.06 0.59
C PHE A 215 2.14 20.56 0.48
N GLU A 216 1.26 21.39 -0.06
CA GLU A 216 -0.15 21.07 -0.24
C GLU A 216 -0.36 19.84 -1.14
N ALA A 217 0.50 19.65 -2.15
CA ALA A 217 0.46 18.45 -2.99
C ALA A 217 0.88 17.21 -2.19
N VAL A 218 1.92 17.30 -1.37
CA VAL A 218 2.38 16.20 -0.52
C VAL A 218 1.34 15.85 0.56
N ALA A 219 0.65 16.85 1.09
CA ALA A 219 -0.29 16.69 2.20
C ALA A 219 -1.68 16.23 1.73
N TYR A 220 -2.19 16.79 0.61
CA TYR A 220 -3.61 16.71 0.30
C TYR A 220 -3.97 16.19 -1.09
N ALA A 221 -3.03 16.09 -2.01
CA ALA A 221 -3.36 15.54 -3.33
C ALA A 221 -3.80 14.07 -3.23
N GLU A 222 -4.63 13.64 -4.17
CA GLU A 222 -5.03 12.24 -4.29
C GLU A 222 -3.80 11.36 -4.50
N GLY A 223 -3.69 10.25 -3.76
CA GLY A 223 -2.53 9.36 -3.80
C GLY A 223 -1.26 9.91 -3.15
N SER A 224 -1.31 11.09 -2.48
CA SER A 224 -0.16 11.67 -1.79
C SER A 224 0.20 10.94 -0.50
N PRO A 225 1.47 11.02 -0.05
CA PRO A 225 1.88 10.39 1.21
C PRO A 225 1.10 10.89 2.42
N GLY A 226 0.79 12.19 2.51
CA GLY A 226 0.01 12.75 3.62
C GLY A 226 -1.38 12.14 3.69
N ARG A 227 -2.05 12.01 2.55
CA ARG A 227 -3.40 11.45 2.45
C ARG A 227 -3.42 9.95 2.69
N VAL A 228 -2.53 9.22 2.05
CA VAL A 228 -2.45 7.76 2.13
C VAL A 228 -2.07 7.29 3.52
N PHE A 229 -1.04 7.88 4.12
CA PHE A 229 -0.57 7.52 5.47
C PHE A 229 -1.37 8.19 6.60
N LYS A 230 -2.39 9.01 6.26
CA LYS A 230 -3.21 9.73 7.25
C LYS A 230 -2.36 10.55 8.21
N LEU A 231 -1.34 11.24 7.69
CA LEU A 231 -0.50 12.16 8.45
C LEU A 231 -1.21 13.51 8.61
N ASP A 232 -0.90 14.21 9.70
CA ASP A 232 -1.23 15.63 9.87
C ASP A 232 -0.12 16.51 9.31
N GLU A 233 -0.38 17.80 9.18
CA GLU A 233 0.56 18.76 8.60
C GLU A 233 1.89 18.80 9.36
N GLU A 234 1.84 18.77 10.68
CA GLU A 234 3.04 18.80 11.52
C GLU A 234 3.91 17.57 11.28
N SER A 235 3.32 16.37 11.27
CA SER A 235 4.03 15.13 10.99
C SER A 235 4.64 15.10 9.59
N ILE A 236 3.95 15.68 8.60
CA ILE A 236 4.49 15.79 7.24
C ILE A 236 5.67 16.75 7.22
N ALA A 237 5.54 17.94 7.82
CA ALA A 237 6.60 18.94 7.86
C ALA A 237 7.86 18.42 8.57
N GLN A 238 7.71 17.77 9.73
CA GLN A 238 8.82 17.15 10.46
C GLN A 238 9.56 16.11 9.59
N ARG A 239 8.84 15.26 8.88
CA ARG A 239 9.44 14.29 7.96
C ARG A 239 10.14 14.95 6.78
N LEU A 240 9.55 15.99 6.18
CA LEU A 240 10.17 16.73 5.08
C LEU A 240 11.48 17.43 5.52
N ILE A 241 11.52 17.97 6.74
CA ILE A 241 12.74 18.53 7.32
C ILE A 241 13.82 17.45 7.47
N ALA A 242 13.47 16.27 7.99
CA ALA A 242 14.40 15.16 8.19
C ALA A 242 14.93 14.56 6.88
N LEU A 243 14.19 14.70 5.77
CA LEU A 243 14.58 14.11 4.48
C LEU A 243 15.91 14.60 3.94
N SER A 244 16.30 15.85 4.25
CA SER A 244 17.59 16.38 3.77
C SER A 244 18.76 15.52 4.26
N ASP A 245 18.82 15.27 5.55
CA ASP A 245 19.87 14.44 6.15
C ASP A 245 19.72 12.97 5.77
N PHE A 246 18.47 12.49 5.78
CA PHE A 246 18.16 11.10 5.41
C PHE A 246 18.58 10.76 3.98
N THR A 247 18.40 11.67 3.02
CA THR A 247 18.68 11.43 1.59
C THR A 247 20.03 11.96 1.12
N GLY A 248 20.88 12.45 2.02
CA GLY A 248 22.15 13.09 1.66
C GLY A 248 21.93 14.31 0.76
N ARG A 249 20.98 15.16 1.11
CA ARG A 249 20.59 16.38 0.40
C ARG A 249 20.03 16.17 -1.02
N LYS A 250 19.49 15.01 -1.31
CA LYS A 250 18.79 14.75 -2.58
C LYS A 250 17.35 15.22 -2.58
N LEU A 251 16.74 15.26 -1.40
CA LEU A 251 15.43 15.88 -1.13
C LEU A 251 15.68 16.99 -0.10
N GLU A 252 15.31 18.21 -0.41
CA GLU A 252 15.54 19.37 0.46
C GLU A 252 14.22 20.12 0.68
N TRP A 253 13.85 20.32 1.93
CA TRP A 253 12.68 21.09 2.34
C TRP A 253 13.02 22.57 2.45
N THR A 254 12.12 23.44 1.98
CA THR A 254 12.17 24.88 2.16
C THR A 254 10.84 25.39 2.68
N ASP A 255 10.91 26.22 3.71
CA ASP A 255 9.79 27.00 4.26
C ASP A 255 10.28 28.44 4.44
N SER A 256 10.08 29.27 3.45
CA SER A 256 10.50 30.67 3.48
C SER A 256 9.52 31.57 2.75
N ALA A 257 9.19 32.71 3.36
CA ALA A 257 8.28 33.70 2.82
C ALA A 257 6.91 33.16 2.41
N GLY A 258 6.41 32.14 3.15
CA GLY A 258 5.12 31.51 2.88
C GLY A 258 5.16 30.47 1.76
N LEU A 259 6.33 30.21 1.16
CA LEU A 259 6.51 29.17 0.15
C LEU A 259 7.03 27.89 0.82
N ARG A 260 6.16 26.92 0.99
CA ARG A 260 6.47 25.60 1.54
C ARG A 260 6.60 24.58 0.42
N GLN A 261 7.79 24.08 0.19
CA GLN A 261 8.02 23.12 -0.89
C GLN A 261 9.20 22.19 -0.62
N VAL A 262 9.16 21.02 -1.19
CA VAL A 262 10.28 20.10 -1.25
C VAL A 262 10.91 20.14 -2.64
N HIS A 263 12.24 20.22 -2.68
CA HIS A 263 13.04 20.20 -3.90
C HIS A 263 13.70 18.84 -4.06
N ARG A 264 13.82 18.36 -5.29
CA ARG A 264 14.59 17.16 -5.60
C ARG A 264 15.76 17.45 -6.55
N LYS A 265 16.89 16.88 -6.25
CA LYS A 265 18.00 16.69 -7.18
C LYS A 265 17.76 15.39 -7.96
N ASN A 266 18.64 15.13 -8.94
CA ASN A 266 18.53 13.90 -9.72
C ASN A 266 18.59 12.66 -8.81
N LEU A 267 17.51 11.87 -8.79
CA LEU A 267 17.36 10.65 -8.01
C LEU A 267 17.45 9.45 -8.95
N SER A 268 18.41 8.60 -8.70
CA SER A 268 18.59 7.35 -9.43
C SER A 268 17.65 6.25 -8.87
N ARG A 269 17.48 5.16 -9.62
CA ARG A 269 16.80 3.97 -9.13
C ARG A 269 17.49 3.35 -7.92
N GLU A 270 18.81 3.48 -7.83
CA GLU A 270 19.58 2.97 -6.69
C GLU A 270 19.34 3.82 -5.43
N ASP A 271 19.16 5.13 -5.58
CA ASP A 271 18.79 5.98 -4.44
C ASP A 271 17.43 5.55 -3.84
N MET A 272 16.46 5.26 -4.69
CA MET A 272 15.15 4.76 -4.21
C MET A 272 15.28 3.41 -3.49
N LYS A 273 16.12 2.50 -3.99
CA LYS A 273 16.39 1.24 -3.30
C LYS A 273 17.08 1.46 -1.96
N ASN A 274 18.05 2.36 -1.89
CA ASN A 274 18.74 2.68 -0.64
C ASN A 274 17.82 3.29 0.40
N MET A 275 16.83 4.13 0.00
CA MET A 275 15.78 4.59 0.91
C MET A 275 15.02 3.41 1.54
N ILE A 276 14.68 2.41 0.72
CA ILE A 276 13.99 1.21 1.20
C ILE A 276 14.89 0.38 2.11
N ARG A 277 16.14 0.07 1.72
CA ARG A 277 17.07 -0.72 2.55
C ARG A 277 17.21 -0.14 3.95
N ARG A 278 17.40 1.17 4.05
CA ARG A 278 17.49 1.88 5.34
C ARG A 278 16.19 1.83 6.16
N ALA A 279 15.08 1.45 5.58
CA ALA A 279 13.83 1.26 6.31
C ALA A 279 13.75 -0.08 7.04
N TYR A 280 14.76 -0.92 6.88
CA TYR A 280 14.88 -2.23 7.55
C TYR A 280 16.11 -2.30 8.48
N ASP A 281 16.88 -1.20 8.59
CA ASP A 281 17.95 -1.05 9.58
C ASP A 281 17.34 -0.74 10.97
#